data_b9787de30c5e73d92c9a4c9d5d621c44
#
_entry.id   b9787de30c5e73d92c9a4c9d5d621c44
#
_cell.length_a   1.000
_cell.length_b   1.000
_cell.length_c   1.000
_cell.angle_alpha   90.00
_cell.angle_beta   90.00
_cell.angle_gamma   90.00
#
_symmetry.space_group_name_H-M   'P 1'
#
loop_
_entity.id
_entity.type
_entity.pdbx_description
1 polymer ?
#
loop_
_entity_poly.entity_id
_entity_poly.type
_entity_poly.pdbx_seq_one_letter_code
_entity_poly.pdbx_strand_id
1 'polypeptide(L)'
;MFTKSYINLYNSKPFSRNINLAICDLTRNNKDILYSYQIGSSVQRTPILAVELGCGSTKILVQGTHHAREAINTILLLDQINYMVNLYNNPAIVCGIN
;
A
#
# COMPACT_ATOMS: atom_id res chain seq x y z
N MET A 1 10.81 16.98 -1.02
CA MET A 1 10.10 16.01 -0.16
C MET A 1 10.41 14.58 -0.60
N PHE A 2 10.68 13.72 0.35
CA PHE A 2 10.99 12.34 0.07
C PHE A 2 9.86 11.43 0.49
N THR A 3 9.54 10.48 -0.37
CA THR A 3 8.63 9.41 -0.05
C THR A 3 9.45 8.25 0.54
N LYS A 4 9.05 7.80 1.72
CA LYS A 4 9.71 6.67 2.35
C LYS A 4 9.50 5.42 1.50
N SER A 5 10.55 4.66 1.26
CA SER A 5 10.44 3.41 0.52
C SER A 5 10.30 2.23 1.47
N TYR A 6 9.60 1.22 1.01
CA TYR A 6 9.45 -0.04 1.75
C TYR A 6 10.39 -1.12 1.25
N ILE A 7 11.40 -0.74 0.47
CA ILE A 7 12.30 -1.72 -0.15
C ILE A 7 13.03 -2.60 0.86
N ASN A 8 13.29 -2.10 2.05
CA ASN A 8 13.96 -2.89 3.08
C ASN A 8 13.11 -4.02 3.64
N LEU A 9 11.82 -4.07 3.31
CA LEU A 9 10.98 -5.20 3.67
C LEU A 9 11.13 -6.37 2.71
N TYR A 10 11.80 -6.19 1.57
CA TYR A 10 11.83 -7.17 0.49
C TYR A 10 12.32 -8.54 0.95
N ASN A 11 13.36 -8.60 1.74
CA ASN A 11 13.90 -9.86 2.26
C ASN A 11 13.59 -10.06 3.73
N SER A 12 12.65 -9.31 4.28
CA SER A 12 12.28 -9.46 5.68
C SER A 12 11.50 -10.75 5.91
N LYS A 13 11.58 -11.27 7.13
CA LYS A 13 10.85 -12.48 7.51
C LYS A 13 10.17 -12.26 8.85
N PRO A 14 8.91 -12.59 8.98
CA PRO A 14 7.99 -13.12 7.95
C PRO A 14 7.50 -12.00 7.04
N PHE A 15 7.66 -12.18 5.75
CA PHE A 15 7.38 -11.12 4.76
C PHE A 15 5.91 -10.67 4.81
N SER A 16 4.98 -11.63 4.70
CA SER A 16 3.54 -11.30 4.64
C SER A 16 3.08 -10.55 5.87
N ARG A 17 3.53 -10.96 7.04
CA ARG A 17 3.18 -10.28 8.29
C ARG A 17 3.73 -8.85 8.31
N ASN A 18 4.96 -8.68 7.87
CA ASN A 18 5.59 -7.36 7.84
C ASN A 18 4.89 -6.43 6.87
N ILE A 19 4.45 -6.95 5.72
CA ILE A 19 3.65 -6.19 4.77
C ILE A 19 2.32 -5.77 5.38
N ASN A 20 1.63 -6.70 6.04
CA ASN A 20 0.34 -6.40 6.68
C ASN A 20 0.50 -5.34 7.77
N LEU A 21 1.57 -5.40 8.54
CA LEU A 21 1.85 -4.38 9.55
C LEU A 21 2.09 -3.02 8.92
N ALA A 22 2.82 -2.98 7.81
CA ALA A 22 3.07 -1.74 7.09
C ALA A 22 1.76 -1.14 6.55
N ILE A 23 0.87 -1.98 6.02
CA ILE A 23 -0.45 -1.54 5.54
C ILE A 23 -1.25 -0.96 6.70
N CYS A 24 -1.27 -1.63 7.84
CA CYS A 24 -2.01 -1.15 9.00
C CYS A 24 -1.48 0.20 9.50
N ASP A 25 -0.18 0.37 9.54
CA ASP A 25 0.42 1.64 9.95
C ASP A 25 0.07 2.76 8.97
N LEU A 26 0.20 2.49 7.69
CA LEU A 26 -0.09 3.48 6.66
C LEU A 26 -1.55 3.91 6.71
N THR A 27 -2.46 2.94 6.85
CA THR A 27 -3.90 3.21 6.94
C THR A 27 -4.24 3.99 8.19
N ARG A 28 -3.66 3.60 9.33
CA ARG A 28 -3.91 4.25 10.61
C ARG A 28 -3.52 5.72 10.58
N ASN A 29 -2.46 6.04 9.88
CA ASN A 29 -1.94 7.41 9.80
C ASN A 29 -2.62 8.24 8.74
N ASN A 30 -3.48 7.65 7.91
CA ASN A 30 -4.09 8.33 6.77
C ASN A 30 -5.55 7.93 6.58
N LYS A 31 -6.32 7.94 7.66
CA LYS A 31 -7.71 7.45 7.68
C LYS A 31 -8.65 8.23 6.79
N ASP A 32 -8.30 9.46 6.45
CA ASP A 32 -9.14 10.31 5.61
C ASP A 32 -9.09 9.92 4.14
N ILE A 33 -8.10 9.15 3.73
CA ILE A 33 -7.93 8.79 2.33
C ILE A 33 -7.66 7.31 2.11
N LEU A 34 -7.18 6.60 3.13
CA LEU A 34 -6.88 5.17 3.04
C LEU A 34 -7.82 4.34 3.89
N TYR A 35 -8.21 3.22 3.34
CA TYR A 35 -9.02 2.23 4.02
C TYR A 35 -8.50 0.84 3.67
N SER A 36 -8.29 0.01 4.68
CA SER A 36 -7.82 -1.36 4.45
C SER A 36 -8.80 -2.35 5.09
N TYR A 37 -8.89 -3.53 4.48
CA TYR A 37 -9.78 -4.56 4.98
C TYR A 37 -9.30 -5.94 4.51
N GLN A 38 -9.71 -6.95 5.24
CA GLN A 38 -9.33 -8.32 4.92
C GLN A 38 -10.30 -8.88 3.87
N ILE A 39 -9.74 -9.39 2.77
CA ILE A 39 -10.54 -10.00 1.71
C ILE A 39 -10.49 -11.52 1.75
N GLY A 40 -9.62 -12.09 2.57
CA GLY A 40 -9.50 -13.52 2.70
C GLY A 40 -8.32 -13.89 3.57
N SER A 41 -8.01 -15.18 3.60
CA SER A 41 -6.87 -15.71 4.33
C SER A 41 -6.11 -16.69 3.45
N SER A 42 -4.80 -16.75 3.63
CA SER A 42 -3.98 -17.74 2.95
C SER A 42 -4.20 -19.13 3.55
N VAL A 43 -3.61 -20.14 2.91
CA VAL A 43 -3.65 -21.51 3.41
C VAL A 43 -3.10 -21.59 4.84
N GLN A 44 -2.10 -20.76 5.15
CA GLN A 44 -1.50 -20.70 6.49
C GLN A 44 -2.21 -19.73 7.42
N ARG A 45 -3.40 -19.26 7.02
CA ARG A 45 -4.25 -18.37 7.82
C ARG A 45 -3.66 -16.97 8.02
N THR A 46 -2.80 -16.54 7.13
CA THR A 46 -2.32 -15.16 7.12
C THR A 46 -3.37 -14.31 6.43
N PRO A 47 -3.80 -13.18 7.04
CA PRO A 47 -4.77 -12.30 6.39
C PRO A 47 -4.26 -11.78 5.05
N ILE A 48 -5.16 -11.73 4.08
CA ILE A 48 -4.91 -11.08 2.79
C ILE A 48 -5.65 -9.76 2.82
N LEU A 49 -4.92 -8.67 2.71
CA LEU A 49 -5.49 -7.33 2.85
C LEU A 49 -5.63 -6.65 1.50
N ALA A 50 -6.70 -5.87 1.38
CA ALA A 50 -6.87 -4.93 0.29
C ALA A 50 -6.79 -3.51 0.84
N VAL A 51 -6.34 -2.58 0.02
CA VAL A 51 -6.26 -1.17 0.38
C VAL A 51 -7.03 -0.37 -0.66
N GLU A 52 -7.92 0.50 -0.19
CA GLU A 52 -8.58 1.48 -1.06
C GLU A 52 -8.00 2.85 -0.78
N LEU A 53 -7.69 3.56 -1.85
CA LEU A 53 -7.16 4.92 -1.80
C LEU A 53 -8.13 5.84 -2.51
N GLY A 54 -8.55 6.90 -1.79
CA GLY A 54 -9.44 7.89 -2.36
C GLY A 54 -10.91 7.59 -2.13
N CYS A 55 -11.77 8.43 -2.72
CA CYS A 55 -13.21 8.34 -2.53
C CYS A 55 -14.00 8.59 -3.81
N GLY A 56 -13.34 8.50 -4.96
CA GLY A 56 -14.02 8.69 -6.24
C GLY A 56 -14.98 7.56 -6.58
N SER A 57 -15.87 7.81 -7.51
CA SER A 57 -16.86 6.81 -7.94
C SER A 57 -16.26 5.76 -8.89
N THR A 58 -15.25 6.14 -9.64
CA THR A 58 -14.56 5.21 -10.54
C THR A 58 -13.48 4.48 -9.76
N LYS A 59 -13.48 3.15 -9.86
CA LYS A 59 -12.52 2.32 -9.14
C LYS A 59 -11.58 1.62 -10.10
N ILE A 60 -10.30 1.64 -9.76
CA ILE A 60 -9.26 0.97 -10.53
C ILE A 60 -8.62 -0.06 -9.62
N LEU A 61 -8.55 -1.31 -10.07
CA LEU A 61 -7.91 -2.38 -9.31
C LEU A 61 -6.48 -2.53 -9.80
N VAL A 62 -5.54 -2.49 -8.85
CA VAL A 62 -4.14 -2.77 -9.11
C VAL A 62 -3.71 -3.92 -8.22
N GLN A 63 -3.12 -4.94 -8.82
CA GLN A 63 -2.69 -6.13 -8.10
C GLN A 63 -1.22 -6.41 -8.37
N GLY A 64 -0.58 -7.04 -7.39
CA GLY A 64 0.81 -7.47 -7.53
C GLY A 64 1.06 -8.76 -6.79
N THR A 65 2.19 -9.37 -7.08
CA THR A 65 2.64 -10.60 -6.44
C THR A 65 1.61 -11.73 -6.57
N HIS A 66 1.19 -11.98 -7.81
CA HIS A 66 0.34 -13.15 -8.10
C HIS A 66 1.12 -14.44 -7.81
N HIS A 67 2.44 -14.41 -7.96
CA HIS A 67 3.32 -15.51 -7.63
C HIS A 67 4.31 -15.05 -6.57
N ALA A 68 4.66 -15.94 -5.65
CA ALA A 68 5.53 -15.62 -4.52
C ALA A 68 6.89 -15.05 -4.94
N ARG A 69 7.37 -15.40 -6.13
CA ARG A 69 8.65 -14.89 -6.63
C ARG A 69 8.62 -13.40 -6.96
N GLU A 70 7.43 -12.83 -7.10
CA GLU A 70 7.24 -11.46 -7.54
C GLU A 70 7.00 -10.52 -6.37
N ALA A 71 7.54 -10.87 -5.21
CA ALA A 71 7.33 -10.09 -3.99
C ALA A 71 7.74 -8.62 -4.13
N ILE A 72 8.65 -8.30 -5.06
CA ILE A 72 9.03 -6.92 -5.33
C ILE A 72 7.82 -6.09 -5.79
N ASN A 73 6.84 -6.72 -6.43
CA ASN A 73 5.64 -6.01 -6.86
C ASN A 73 4.82 -5.49 -5.67
N THR A 74 4.80 -6.22 -4.57
CA THR A 74 4.15 -5.76 -3.34
C THR A 74 4.85 -4.51 -2.80
N ILE A 75 6.17 -4.51 -2.80
CA ILE A 75 6.96 -3.36 -2.37
C ILE A 75 6.64 -2.15 -3.26
N LEU A 76 6.60 -2.36 -4.58
CA LEU A 76 6.28 -1.30 -5.52
C LEU A 76 4.90 -0.71 -5.27
N LEU A 77 3.90 -1.56 -5.02
CA LEU A 77 2.55 -1.09 -4.73
C LEU A 77 2.49 -0.28 -3.44
N LEU A 78 3.19 -0.72 -2.40
CA LEU A 78 3.25 0.05 -1.15
C LEU A 78 3.90 1.40 -1.36
N ASP A 79 4.99 1.45 -2.12
CA ASP A 79 5.67 2.70 -2.41
C ASP A 79 4.75 3.64 -3.21
N GLN A 80 3.98 3.09 -4.15
CA GLN A 80 3.03 3.88 -4.92
C GLN A 80 1.92 4.46 -4.05
N ILE A 81 1.36 3.66 -3.15
CA ILE A 81 0.33 4.14 -2.23
C ILE A 81 0.90 5.26 -1.36
N ASN A 82 2.07 5.04 -0.81
CA ASN A 82 2.70 6.04 0.05
C ASN A 82 2.99 7.34 -0.72
N TYR A 83 3.43 7.22 -1.97
CA TYR A 83 3.65 8.39 -2.82
C TYR A 83 2.36 9.17 -3.05
N MET A 84 1.27 8.49 -3.36
CA MET A 84 -0.02 9.12 -3.59
C MET A 84 -0.56 9.79 -2.33
N VAL A 85 -0.37 9.16 -1.17
CA VAL A 85 -0.77 9.76 0.11
C VAL A 85 0.01 11.04 0.36
N ASN A 86 1.30 11.04 0.06
CA ASN A 86 2.11 12.25 0.20
C ASN A 86 1.66 13.36 -0.74
N LEU A 87 1.26 13.02 -1.96
CA LEU A 87 0.73 14.02 -2.90
C LEU A 87 -0.59 14.60 -2.38
N TYR A 88 -1.46 13.76 -1.85
CA TYR A 88 -2.72 14.21 -1.28
C TYR A 88 -2.50 15.19 -0.13
N ASN A 89 -1.56 14.88 0.75
CA ASN A 89 -1.26 15.71 1.92
C ASN A 89 -0.45 16.95 1.59
N ASN A 90 0.13 17.01 0.40
CA ASN A 90 0.99 18.12 -0.03
C ASN A 90 0.62 18.56 -1.44
N PRO A 91 -0.58 19.13 -1.61
CA PRO A 91 -1.07 19.46 -2.96
C PRO A 91 -0.17 20.44 -3.70
N ALA A 92 0.65 21.21 -2.99
CA ALA A 92 1.59 22.12 -3.65
C ALA A 92 2.59 21.37 -4.54
N ILE A 93 2.88 20.12 -4.24
CA ILE A 93 3.78 19.30 -5.05
C ILE A 93 3.11 18.95 -6.38
N VAL A 94 1.80 18.72 -6.33
CA VAL A 94 1.01 18.37 -7.51
C VAL A 94 0.62 19.61 -8.28
N CYS A 95 0.63 20.73 -7.64
CA CYS A 95 0.15 22.00 -8.20
C CYS A 95 0.97 22.54 -9.34
N GLY A 96 2.10 21.96 -9.63
CA GLY A 96 2.69 22.22 -10.92
C GLY A 96 1.74 21.86 -12.03
N ILE A 97 0.70 21.09 -11.69
CA ILE A 97 -0.31 20.59 -12.60
C ILE A 97 -1.65 21.26 -12.40
N ASN A 98 -1.86 21.82 -11.28
CA ASN A 98 -3.16 22.48 -10.99
C ASN A 98 -3.24 23.79 -11.69
#